data_8031477c6624e711121b7c4a71628360
#
_entry.id   8031477c6624e711121b7c4a71628360
#
_cell.length_a   1.000
_cell.length_b   1.000
_cell.length_c   1.000
_cell.angle_alpha   90.00
_cell.angle_beta   90.00
_cell.angle_gamma   90.00
#
_symmetry.space_group_name_H-M   'P 1'
#
loop_
_entity.id
_entity.type
_entity.pdbx_description
1 polymer ?
#
loop_
_entity_poly.entity_id
_entity_poly.type
_entity_poly.pdbx_seq_one_letter_code
_entity_poly.pdbx_strand_id
1 'polypeptide(L)'
;MTDCEFIAQTLYGECRYLSKLEQSAVVWVILNRVDNDAPYFPDTVEEVCKQKIGSQKMFAYDPEAPVTDELLQLAIDVVTRWGKEHMGEKDVGRTLPAEYLYFWGDGKKNYFRTDYRSHDYWDWSLKNPYEN
;
A
#
# COMPACT_ATOMS: atom_id res chain seq x y z
N MET A 1 3.43 -11.05 -14.79
CA MET A 1 4.05 -10.07 -13.87
C MET A 1 3.91 -10.57 -12.44
N THR A 2 4.87 -10.22 -11.60
CA THR A 2 4.83 -10.55 -10.17
C THR A 2 3.96 -9.57 -9.39
N ASP A 3 3.56 -9.97 -8.18
CA ASP A 3 2.83 -9.08 -7.27
C ASP A 3 3.60 -7.79 -7.00
N CYS A 4 4.92 -7.89 -6.81
CA CYS A 4 5.74 -6.71 -6.56
C CYS A 4 5.78 -5.76 -7.75
N GLU A 5 5.71 -6.27 -8.96
CA GLU A 5 5.63 -5.44 -10.16
C GLU A 5 4.30 -4.70 -10.27
N PHE A 6 3.18 -5.36 -9.94
CA PHE A 6 1.88 -4.68 -9.86
C PHE A 6 1.89 -3.57 -8.81
N ILE A 7 2.47 -3.84 -7.66
CA ILE A 7 2.61 -2.83 -6.61
C ILE A 7 3.47 -1.65 -7.10
N ALA A 8 4.62 -1.93 -7.73
CA ALA A 8 5.50 -0.88 -8.22
C ALA A 8 4.80 0.03 -9.24
N GLN A 9 4.01 -0.53 -10.15
CA GLN A 9 3.24 0.26 -11.09
C GLN A 9 2.18 1.13 -10.40
N THR A 10 1.55 0.59 -9.35
CA THR A 10 0.58 1.33 -8.55
C THR A 10 1.24 2.50 -7.82
N LEU A 11 2.40 2.26 -7.19
CA LEU A 11 3.17 3.31 -6.52
C LEU A 11 3.59 4.41 -7.49
N TYR A 12 3.95 4.05 -8.70
CA TYR A 12 4.33 5.04 -9.71
C TYR A 12 3.20 6.04 -9.96
N GLY A 13 1.98 5.55 -10.11
CA GLY A 13 0.81 6.40 -10.32
C GLY A 13 0.36 7.16 -9.09
N GLU A 14 0.46 6.53 -7.90
CA GLU A 14 -0.07 7.09 -6.66
C GLU A 14 0.87 8.07 -6.00
N CYS A 15 2.17 7.75 -5.93
CA CYS A 15 3.03 8.44 -4.96
C CYS A 15 4.52 8.46 -5.33
N ARG A 16 4.87 8.42 -6.60
CA ARG A 16 6.29 8.35 -7.02
C ARG A 16 7.13 9.55 -6.52
N TYR A 17 6.49 10.67 -6.23
CA TYR A 17 7.18 11.88 -5.76
C TYR A 17 7.17 12.03 -4.24
N LEU A 18 6.54 11.11 -3.52
CA LEU A 18 6.46 11.18 -2.06
C LEU A 18 7.62 10.46 -1.40
N SER A 19 7.71 10.58 -0.07
CA SER A 19 8.76 9.94 0.70
C SER A 19 8.64 8.41 0.67
N LYS A 20 9.75 7.73 0.94
CA LYS A 20 9.78 6.27 1.05
C LYS A 20 8.83 5.79 2.15
N LEU A 21 8.71 6.53 3.24
CA LEU A 21 7.79 6.23 4.33
C LEU A 21 6.35 6.21 3.83
N GLU A 22 5.91 7.24 3.12
CA GLU A 22 4.55 7.31 2.59
C GLU A 22 4.30 6.27 1.49
N GLN A 23 5.28 6.04 0.62
CA GLN A 23 5.20 4.98 -0.38
C GLN A 23 5.00 3.61 0.26
N SER A 24 5.75 3.32 1.32
CA SER A 24 5.60 2.06 2.06
C SER A 24 4.20 1.92 2.68
N ALA A 25 3.64 3.02 3.19
CA ALA A 25 2.30 2.99 3.75
C ALA A 25 1.25 2.65 2.68
N VAL A 26 1.41 3.13 1.45
CA VAL A 26 0.52 2.75 0.34
C VAL A 26 0.61 1.25 0.06
N VAL A 27 1.83 0.68 0.09
CA VAL A 27 1.99 -0.78 -0.06
C VAL A 27 1.24 -1.52 1.05
N TRP A 28 1.35 -1.06 2.30
CA TRP A 28 0.63 -1.68 3.42
C TRP A 28 -0.89 -1.59 3.25
N VAL A 29 -1.43 -0.51 2.68
CA VAL A 29 -2.87 -0.44 2.36
C VAL A 29 -3.25 -1.57 1.39
N ILE A 30 -2.47 -1.75 0.33
CA ILE A 30 -2.74 -2.83 -0.65
C ILE A 30 -2.77 -4.19 0.05
N LEU A 31 -1.75 -4.49 0.86
CA LEU A 31 -1.62 -5.76 1.55
C LEU A 31 -2.69 -5.94 2.64
N ASN A 32 -3.04 -4.86 3.35
CA ASN A 32 -4.12 -4.89 4.34
C ASN A 32 -5.45 -5.26 3.68
N ARG A 33 -5.71 -4.77 2.45
CA ARG A 33 -6.92 -5.13 1.70
C ARG A 33 -6.90 -6.60 1.28
N VAL A 34 -5.74 -7.13 0.88
CA VAL A 34 -5.60 -8.55 0.54
C VAL A 34 -5.98 -9.42 1.75
N ASP A 35 -5.59 -9.01 2.95
CA ASP A 35 -5.82 -9.75 4.18
C ASP A 35 -7.22 -9.54 4.79
N ASN A 36 -7.96 -8.54 4.31
CA ASN A 36 -9.25 -8.19 4.89
C ASN A 36 -10.36 -9.13 4.39
N ASP A 37 -11.20 -9.60 5.31
CA ASP A 37 -12.27 -10.57 5.02
C ASP A 37 -13.52 -9.96 4.40
N ALA A 38 -13.60 -8.65 4.28
CA ALA A 38 -14.78 -8.00 3.70
C ALA A 38 -14.97 -8.43 2.25
N PRO A 39 -16.20 -8.79 1.83
CA PRO A 39 -16.42 -9.35 0.49
C PRO A 39 -16.17 -8.37 -0.65
N TYR A 40 -16.10 -7.07 -0.37
CA TYR A 40 -15.83 -6.07 -1.39
C TYR A 40 -14.32 -5.85 -1.64
N PHE A 41 -13.43 -6.46 -0.84
CA PHE A 41 -11.99 -6.43 -1.11
C PHE A 41 -11.56 -7.72 -1.81
N PRO A 42 -10.84 -7.61 -2.94
CA PRO A 42 -10.28 -8.80 -3.60
C PRO A 42 -9.21 -9.50 -2.75
N ASP A 43 -8.93 -10.75 -3.08
CA ASP A 43 -8.03 -11.60 -2.31
C ASP A 43 -6.58 -11.62 -2.83
N THR A 44 -6.32 -11.03 -3.99
CA THR A 44 -4.98 -11.03 -4.58
C THR A 44 -4.46 -9.62 -4.76
N VAL A 45 -3.13 -9.48 -4.76
CA VAL A 45 -2.47 -8.19 -4.98
C VAL A 45 -2.87 -7.59 -6.33
N GLU A 46 -2.82 -8.40 -7.39
CA GLU A 46 -3.19 -7.92 -8.74
C GLU A 46 -4.61 -7.37 -8.76
N GLU A 47 -5.57 -8.13 -8.20
CA GLU A 47 -6.96 -7.71 -8.18
C GLU A 47 -7.19 -6.45 -7.34
N VAL A 48 -6.49 -6.32 -6.21
CA VAL A 48 -6.57 -5.11 -5.38
C VAL A 48 -6.05 -3.91 -6.15
N CYS A 49 -4.88 -4.03 -6.79
CA CYS A 49 -4.28 -2.93 -7.56
C CYS A 49 -5.18 -2.49 -8.72
N LYS A 50 -5.87 -3.42 -9.36
CA LYS A 50 -6.71 -3.16 -10.54
C LYS A 50 -8.16 -2.86 -10.22
N GLN A 51 -8.56 -2.91 -8.95
CA GLN A 51 -9.96 -2.81 -8.54
C GLN A 51 -10.62 -1.53 -9.02
N LYS A 52 -11.85 -1.67 -9.53
CA LYS A 52 -12.72 -0.55 -9.90
C LYS A 52 -14.06 -0.71 -9.20
N ILE A 53 -14.68 0.41 -8.87
CA ILE A 53 -16.09 0.47 -8.48
C ILE A 53 -16.80 1.21 -9.60
N GLY A 54 -17.60 0.48 -10.39
CA GLY A 54 -18.12 1.00 -11.64
C GLY A 54 -16.96 1.28 -12.60
N SER A 55 -16.84 2.51 -13.08
CA SER A 55 -15.74 2.94 -13.95
C SER A 55 -14.60 3.58 -13.19
N GLN A 56 -14.72 3.75 -11.86
CA GLN A 56 -13.76 4.47 -11.06
C GLN A 56 -12.70 3.53 -10.46
N LYS A 57 -11.43 3.84 -10.71
CA LYS A 57 -10.30 3.09 -10.14
C LYS A 57 -10.17 3.38 -8.65
N MET A 58 -9.87 2.35 -7.86
CA MET A 58 -9.55 2.51 -6.44
C MET A 58 -8.12 2.99 -6.22
N PHE A 59 -7.19 2.62 -7.12
CA PHE A 59 -5.80 3.06 -7.13
C PHE A 59 -5.45 3.61 -8.50
N ALA A 60 -4.43 4.46 -8.56
CA ALA A 60 -3.91 5.01 -9.82
C ALA A 60 -3.01 3.99 -10.53
N TYR A 61 -3.47 2.76 -10.69
CA TYR A 61 -2.77 1.71 -11.41
C TYR A 61 -2.87 1.94 -12.92
N ASP A 62 -1.74 1.86 -13.60
CA ASP A 62 -1.66 1.95 -15.06
C ASP A 62 -0.75 0.83 -15.56
N PRO A 63 -1.25 -0.08 -16.43
CA PRO A 63 -0.41 -1.17 -16.96
C PRO A 63 0.76 -0.68 -17.81
N GLU A 64 0.72 0.58 -18.27
CA GLU A 64 1.80 1.18 -19.04
C GLU A 64 2.83 1.90 -18.15
N ALA A 65 2.58 2.01 -16.83
CA ALA A 65 3.53 2.65 -15.93
C ALA A 65 4.83 1.84 -15.86
N PRO A 66 5.99 2.53 -15.79
CA PRO A 66 7.26 1.82 -15.66
C PRO A 66 7.39 1.15 -14.29
N VAL A 67 8.05 -0.01 -14.27
CA VAL A 67 8.46 -0.67 -13.04
C VAL A 67 9.89 -0.18 -12.76
N THR A 68 10.01 0.88 -11.96
CA THR A 68 11.35 1.41 -11.64
C THR A 68 12.02 0.52 -10.59
N ASP A 69 13.35 0.45 -10.63
CA ASP A 69 14.11 -0.36 -9.67
C ASP A 69 13.82 0.08 -8.23
N GLU A 70 13.75 1.38 -7.98
CA GLU A 70 13.54 1.93 -6.65
C GLU A 70 12.18 1.50 -6.08
N LEU A 71 11.11 1.64 -6.86
CA LEU A 71 9.76 1.25 -6.42
C LEU A 71 9.62 -0.27 -6.31
N LEU A 72 10.26 -1.00 -7.21
CA LEU A 72 10.25 -2.47 -7.13
C LEU A 72 10.95 -2.96 -5.87
N GLN A 73 12.12 -2.40 -5.52
CA GLN A 73 12.84 -2.79 -4.31
C GLN A 73 12.02 -2.48 -3.05
N LEU A 74 11.33 -1.34 -3.03
CA LEU A 74 10.44 -1.02 -1.91
C LEU A 74 9.29 -2.02 -1.80
N ALA A 75 8.66 -2.35 -2.93
CA ALA A 75 7.59 -3.36 -2.96
C ALA A 75 8.08 -4.71 -2.43
N ILE A 76 9.25 -5.16 -2.87
CA ILE A 76 9.86 -6.42 -2.41
C ILE A 76 10.11 -6.36 -0.91
N ASP A 77 10.65 -5.25 -0.40
CA ASP A 77 10.93 -5.08 1.02
C ASP A 77 9.65 -5.22 1.86
N VAL A 78 8.60 -4.49 1.50
CA VAL A 78 7.35 -4.51 2.27
C VAL A 78 6.66 -5.88 2.17
N VAL A 79 6.61 -6.47 0.98
CA VAL A 79 6.03 -7.81 0.79
C VAL A 79 6.80 -8.85 1.60
N THR A 80 8.12 -8.72 1.70
CA THR A 80 8.94 -9.61 2.53
C THR A 80 8.56 -9.48 4.01
N ARG A 81 8.38 -8.26 4.52
CA ARG A 81 7.93 -8.02 5.90
C ARG A 81 6.55 -8.60 6.15
N TRP A 82 5.64 -8.40 5.21
CA TRP A 82 4.28 -8.95 5.24
C TRP A 82 4.29 -10.49 5.28
N GLY A 83 5.14 -11.12 4.47
CA GLY A 83 5.30 -12.57 4.48
C GLY A 83 5.81 -13.08 5.83
N LYS A 84 6.76 -12.40 6.45
CA LYS A 84 7.28 -12.75 7.77
C LYS A 84 6.17 -12.65 8.84
N GLU A 85 5.35 -11.63 8.75
CA GLU A 85 4.22 -11.46 9.67
C GLU A 85 3.22 -12.63 9.55
N HIS A 86 2.96 -13.11 8.32
CA HIS A 86 2.12 -14.27 8.09
C HIS A 86 2.75 -15.56 8.64
N MET A 87 4.05 -15.59 8.81
CA MET A 87 4.78 -16.71 9.42
C MET A 87 4.85 -16.62 10.95
N GLY A 88 4.19 -15.63 11.54
CA GLY A 88 4.12 -15.45 12.99
C GLY A 88 5.13 -14.49 13.58
N GLU A 89 5.96 -13.83 12.77
CA GLU A 89 6.89 -12.83 13.29
C GLU A 89 6.13 -11.57 13.72
N LYS A 90 6.61 -10.94 14.79
CA LYS A 90 6.09 -9.67 15.30
C LYS A 90 7.09 -8.57 15.01
N ASP A 91 6.61 -7.33 15.04
CA ASP A 91 7.46 -6.14 14.88
C ASP A 91 8.29 -6.20 13.59
N VAL A 92 7.64 -6.57 12.50
CA VAL A 92 8.32 -6.73 11.19
C VAL A 92 8.73 -5.40 10.56
N GLY A 93 8.39 -4.27 11.17
CA GLY A 93 8.70 -2.94 10.63
C GLY A 93 7.57 -2.38 9.76
N ARG A 94 6.32 -2.53 10.22
CA ARG A 94 5.19 -1.88 9.58
C ARG A 94 5.29 -0.38 9.71
N THR A 95 4.90 0.35 8.68
CA THR A 95 4.73 1.81 8.73
C THR A 95 3.27 2.20 8.88
N LEU A 96 2.35 1.24 8.73
CA LEU A 96 0.92 1.45 8.82
C LEU A 96 0.27 0.22 9.47
N PRO A 97 -0.59 0.38 10.50
CA PRO A 97 -1.28 -0.77 11.10
C PRO A 97 -2.27 -1.44 10.15
N ALA A 98 -2.64 -2.69 10.49
CA ALA A 98 -3.45 -3.55 9.61
C ALA A 98 -4.88 -3.04 9.38
N GLU A 99 -5.42 -2.23 10.28
CA GLU A 99 -6.79 -1.70 10.16
C GLU A 99 -6.90 -0.52 9.20
N TYR A 100 -5.80 0.02 8.68
CA TYR A 100 -5.80 1.15 7.74
C TYR A 100 -5.97 0.65 6.32
N LEU A 101 -7.12 0.93 5.71
CA LEU A 101 -7.56 0.35 4.44
C LEU A 101 -7.78 1.41 3.35
N TYR A 102 -7.76 2.71 3.71
CA TYR A 102 -8.07 3.81 2.81
C TYR A 102 -7.08 4.96 2.96
N PHE A 103 -6.95 5.75 1.91
CA PHE A 103 -6.21 7.00 1.96
C PHE A 103 -6.71 7.96 0.88
N TRP A 104 -6.43 9.24 1.06
CA TRP A 104 -6.57 10.23 0.02
C TRP A 104 -5.37 11.18 0.07
N GLY A 105 -5.05 11.81 -1.08
CA GLY A 105 -3.90 12.68 -1.17
C GLY A 105 -4.29 14.10 -1.56
N ASP A 106 -3.53 15.07 -1.06
CA ASP A 106 -3.69 16.48 -1.41
C ASP A 106 -2.62 16.97 -2.39
N GLY A 107 -1.86 16.07 -3.00
CA GLY A 107 -0.73 16.36 -3.88
C GLY A 107 0.60 16.53 -3.16
N LYS A 108 0.59 16.66 -1.84
CA LYS A 108 1.80 16.82 -1.02
C LYS A 108 2.01 15.66 -0.06
N LYS A 109 0.94 15.06 0.43
CA LYS A 109 0.98 13.89 1.31
C LYS A 109 -0.33 13.11 1.22
N ASN A 110 -0.30 11.90 1.74
CA ASN A 110 -1.48 11.05 1.85
C ASN A 110 -1.98 11.02 3.29
N TYR A 111 -3.29 10.95 3.43
CA TYR A 111 -4.00 10.87 4.72
C TYR A 111 -4.61 9.46 4.82
N PHE A 112 -4.02 8.61 5.66
CA PHE A 112 -4.44 7.22 5.81
C PHE A 112 -5.52 7.09 6.88
N ARG A 113 -6.53 6.27 6.61
CA ARG A 113 -7.68 6.11 7.50
C ARG A 113 -8.21 4.68 7.48
N THR A 114 -8.99 4.34 8.52
CA THR A 114 -9.47 2.96 8.73
C THR A 114 -10.73 2.65 7.93
N ASP A 115 -11.54 3.66 7.63
CA ASP A 115 -12.73 3.46 6.80
C ASP A 115 -12.88 4.60 5.79
N TYR A 116 -13.84 4.45 4.87
CA TYR A 116 -14.00 5.36 3.73
C TYR A 116 -14.34 6.80 4.13
N ARG A 117 -14.98 7.00 5.28
CA ARG A 117 -15.48 8.33 5.70
C ARG A 117 -14.86 8.86 6.99
N SER A 118 -13.91 8.13 7.57
CA SER A 118 -13.26 8.55 8.80
C SER A 118 -12.49 9.86 8.61
N HIS A 119 -12.50 10.71 9.60
CA HIS A 119 -11.64 11.87 9.70
C HIS A 119 -10.50 11.67 10.69
N ASP A 120 -10.39 10.47 11.25
CA ASP A 120 -9.27 10.08 12.11
C ASP A 120 -8.18 9.49 11.23
N TYR A 121 -7.10 10.24 11.08
CA TYR A 121 -6.02 9.85 10.20
C TYR A 121 -4.86 9.23 10.98
N TRP A 122 -4.07 8.42 10.28
CA TRP A 122 -2.87 7.81 10.84
C TRP A 122 -1.89 8.89 11.29
N ASP A 123 -1.40 8.77 12.51
CA ASP A 123 -0.56 9.77 13.18
C ASP A 123 0.95 9.51 13.03
N TRP A 124 1.34 8.52 12.23
CA TRP A 124 2.72 8.14 11.97
C TRP A 124 3.50 7.75 13.24
N SER A 125 2.82 7.14 14.20
CA SER A 125 3.38 6.78 15.51
C SER A 125 4.27 5.53 15.49
N LEU A 126 4.23 4.74 14.42
CA LEU A 126 5.13 3.59 14.29
C LEU A 126 6.54 4.04 13.86
N LYS A 127 7.53 3.30 14.33
CA LYS A 127 8.92 3.58 13.96
C LYS A 127 9.12 3.46 12.45
N ASN A 128 9.80 4.44 11.86
CA ASN A 128 10.15 4.39 10.44
C ASN A 128 11.33 3.43 10.23
N PRO A 129 11.14 2.28 9.57
CA PRO A 129 12.23 1.31 9.36
C PRO A 129 13.28 1.76 8.34
N TYR A 130 13.03 2.87 7.65
CA TYR A 130 13.92 3.40 6.62
C TYR A 130 14.80 4.55 7.12
N GLU A 131 14.62 4.99 8.35
CA GLU A 131 15.50 5.95 8.99
C GLU A 131 16.70 5.26 9.61
N ASN A 132 17.85 5.88 9.44
CA ASN A 132 19.09 5.42 10.06
C ASN A 132 19.28 6.04 11.45
#